data_a18e14faf0366e7163eacdfee43a1e07
#
_entry.id   a18e14faf0366e7163eacdfee43a1e07
#
_cell.length_a   1.000
_cell.length_b   1.000
_cell.length_c   1.000
_cell.angle_alpha   90.00
_cell.angle_beta   90.00
_cell.angle_gamma   90.00
#
_symmetry.space_group_name_H-M   'P 1'
#
loop_
_entity.id
_entity.type
_entity.pdbx_description
1 polymer ?
#
loop_
_entity_poly.entity_id
_entity_poly.type
_entity_poly.pdbx_seq_one_letter_code
_entity_poly.pdbx_strand_id
1 'polypeptide(L)'
;MKFARKFPLIEIITILGAILYVARSLYFAHSSLSIGDEGAYLFKGLVFARGEFAPFEDYGYWTNKAPLAFLIPGYIQYWFGAGLREARYFALAISFLMLAGVWKLTNRLGGKNWAAVVMWVFALSDANTSFYSQALSQGLVACMLTWLLVCTLGEKRPLSQIILGSLLSVVMVMTRQNMIVFLPLLVLYIFWQHGKQAGMWSLASSATLFILFHAIYWPNIMQLWSLWLPESLTPFLNDFRPLAVFGYDTFEIGNLSRIQSVAIGIQHHFFILCGFAGALILFPSKSNWKSQSQFKAAIFLGLSFISLFLMHTWASLFNQFCIQCFSPYQMFYSVAGLLFIVSVFSNGISDSKIRRALLIVVLLLFAAGLGSYYFQRIGEWSLAAIQFPRVDDAGQFTFASLGEVLTYIFNLPLDVQKRIGAALTGALVGILLLIVSWIIHRFALIKNGMGQNASLATLNLFLLVGVILPPAANAGMYATPCSTNFLTYYEQAGHALADAIPPDSLVYWKGSGRHIAMLLYMDDVRFFPPQITAGAGYVRAGDPERLLRFGLFNDEMDLQWRESADYFIIWKGYPNTDLKDFQNDARYEPVPFDMENLAQCEDVLYLFRKR
;
A
#
# COMPACT_ATOMS: atom_id res chain seq x y z
N MET A 1 34.74 -26.91 32.72
CA MET A 1 33.76 -25.83 32.61
C MET A 1 34.23 -24.80 31.61
N LYS A 2 33.75 -24.84 30.33
CA LYS A 2 34.01 -23.82 29.30
C LYS A 2 32.72 -23.61 28.53
N PHE A 3 31.76 -22.89 29.12
CA PHE A 3 30.61 -22.33 28.42
C PHE A 3 30.79 -20.83 28.23
N ALA A 4 31.85 -20.43 27.51
CA ALA A 4 31.84 -19.16 26.83
C ALA A 4 31.13 -19.38 25.49
N ARG A 5 29.78 -19.46 25.47
CA ARG A 5 29.00 -19.26 24.25
C ARG A 5 29.36 -17.87 23.76
N LYS A 6 30.17 -17.77 22.70
CA LYS A 6 30.31 -16.54 21.93
C LYS A 6 28.88 -16.16 21.52
N PHE A 7 28.32 -15.13 22.13
CA PHE A 7 27.07 -14.53 21.67
C PHE A 7 27.30 -14.17 20.19
N PRO A 8 26.58 -14.78 19.28
CA PRO A 8 26.83 -14.53 17.89
C PRO A 8 26.35 -13.12 17.55
N LEU A 9 27.27 -12.24 17.20
CA LEU A 9 27.02 -10.82 16.89
C LEU A 9 25.84 -10.62 15.93
N ILE A 10 25.66 -11.52 14.97
CA ILE A 10 24.59 -11.45 13.97
C ILE A 10 23.19 -11.63 14.57
N GLU A 11 23.05 -12.54 15.54
CA GLU A 11 21.77 -12.71 16.25
C GLU A 11 21.44 -11.48 17.08
N ILE A 12 22.43 -10.87 17.73
CA ILE A 12 22.24 -9.59 18.46
C ILE A 12 21.77 -8.50 17.50
N ILE A 13 22.45 -8.33 16.36
CA ILE A 13 22.08 -7.36 15.33
C ILE A 13 20.64 -7.63 14.83
N THR A 14 20.29 -8.89 14.60
CA THR A 14 18.93 -9.26 14.17
C THR A 14 17.87 -8.88 15.21
N ILE A 15 18.15 -9.18 16.49
CA ILE A 15 17.23 -8.85 17.61
C ILE A 15 17.09 -7.33 17.75
N LEU A 16 18.17 -6.58 17.65
CA LEU A 16 18.12 -5.10 17.70
C LEU A 16 17.25 -4.54 16.57
N GLY A 17 17.38 -5.08 15.34
CA GLY A 17 16.50 -4.72 14.22
C GLY A 17 15.04 -5.03 14.51
N ALA A 18 14.74 -6.20 15.09
CA ALA A 18 13.37 -6.55 15.49
C ALA A 18 12.82 -5.62 16.58
N ILE A 19 13.61 -5.30 17.60
CA ILE A 19 13.21 -4.38 18.67
C ILE A 19 12.92 -2.99 18.09
N LEU A 20 13.79 -2.49 17.20
CA LEU A 20 13.58 -1.20 16.54
C LEU A 20 12.29 -1.20 15.71
N TYR A 21 12.02 -2.30 14.96
CA TYR A 21 10.77 -2.43 14.21
C TYR A 21 9.55 -2.36 15.13
N VAL A 22 9.55 -3.11 16.23
CA VAL A 22 8.46 -3.10 17.22
C VAL A 22 8.25 -1.71 17.80
N ALA A 23 9.33 -1.05 18.25
CA ALA A 23 9.25 0.30 18.82
C ALA A 23 8.68 1.32 17.84
N ARG A 24 9.15 1.30 16.58
CA ARG A 24 8.65 2.20 15.53
C ARG A 24 7.21 1.89 15.13
N SER A 25 6.85 0.62 15.01
CA SER A 25 5.47 0.22 14.70
C SER A 25 4.49 0.62 15.81
N LEU A 26 4.87 0.49 17.07
CA LEU A 26 4.10 1.01 18.20
C LEU A 26 3.96 2.53 18.13
N TYR A 27 5.05 3.25 17.86
CA TYR A 27 5.00 4.69 17.68
C TYR A 27 4.01 5.09 16.57
N PHE A 28 4.09 4.47 15.39
CA PHE A 28 3.19 4.79 14.28
C PHE A 28 1.74 4.37 14.54
N ALA A 29 1.49 3.29 15.26
CA ALA A 29 0.13 2.90 15.65
C ALA A 29 -0.56 4.01 16.45
N HIS A 30 0.18 4.73 17.29
CA HIS A 30 -0.33 5.84 18.10
C HIS A 30 -0.31 7.19 17.40
N SER A 31 0.73 7.46 16.58
CA SER A 31 1.00 8.79 16.01
C SER A 31 0.49 8.98 14.58
N SER A 32 -0.07 7.94 13.92
CA SER A 32 -0.62 8.06 12.57
C SER A 32 -2.10 8.37 12.60
N LEU A 33 -2.53 9.34 11.75
CA LEU A 33 -3.94 9.56 11.47
C LEU A 33 -4.56 8.30 10.85
N SER A 34 -5.84 8.07 11.11
CA SER A 34 -6.61 7.08 10.36
C SER A 34 -6.81 7.56 8.93
N ILE A 35 -6.80 6.63 7.99
CA ILE A 35 -7.16 6.89 6.59
C ILE A 35 -8.57 6.34 6.31
N GLY A 36 -9.19 6.84 5.24
CA GLY A 36 -10.56 6.44 4.89
C GLY A 36 -10.74 4.93 4.77
N ASP A 37 -9.74 4.25 4.17
CA ASP A 37 -9.74 2.79 4.04
C ASP A 37 -9.75 2.10 5.41
N GLU A 38 -8.92 2.54 6.37
CA GLU A 38 -8.87 1.94 7.71
C GLU A 38 -10.21 2.05 8.42
N GLY A 39 -10.74 3.28 8.57
CA GLY A 39 -12.00 3.51 9.24
C GLY A 39 -13.18 2.76 8.59
N ALA A 40 -13.28 2.80 7.26
CA ALA A 40 -14.38 2.17 6.54
C ALA A 40 -14.34 0.63 6.60
N TYR A 41 -13.16 0.00 6.51
CA TYR A 41 -13.04 -1.46 6.68
C TYR A 41 -13.40 -1.89 8.10
N LEU A 42 -12.99 -1.11 9.11
CA LEU A 42 -13.27 -1.40 10.50
C LEU A 42 -14.75 -1.25 10.83
N PHE A 43 -15.34 -0.10 10.50
CA PHE A 43 -16.75 0.18 10.79
C PHE A 43 -17.66 -0.82 10.08
N LYS A 44 -17.49 -1.00 8.77
CA LYS A 44 -18.28 -1.96 8.00
C LYS A 44 -18.09 -3.40 8.49
N GLY A 45 -16.86 -3.75 8.86
CA GLY A 45 -16.55 -5.06 9.44
C GLY A 45 -17.26 -5.31 10.76
N LEU A 46 -17.34 -4.31 11.63
CA LEU A 46 -18.07 -4.39 12.91
C LEU A 46 -19.56 -4.62 12.68
N VAL A 47 -20.18 -3.85 11.78
CA VAL A 47 -21.59 -3.98 11.39
C VAL A 47 -21.89 -5.39 10.84
N PHE A 48 -20.98 -5.95 10.02
CA PHE A 48 -21.11 -7.33 9.53
C PHE A 48 -20.93 -8.37 10.64
N ALA A 49 -20.00 -8.16 11.58
CA ALA A 49 -19.78 -9.07 12.69
C ALA A 49 -20.94 -9.07 13.71
N ARG A 50 -21.69 -7.97 13.82
CA ARG A 50 -22.92 -7.86 14.60
C ARG A 50 -24.13 -8.52 13.92
N GLY A 51 -24.03 -8.83 12.62
CA GLY A 51 -25.13 -9.41 11.85
C GLY A 51 -26.20 -8.40 11.43
N GLU A 52 -25.91 -7.12 11.50
CA GLU A 52 -26.81 -6.05 11.03
C GLU A 52 -26.92 -6.06 9.51
N PHE A 53 -25.83 -6.40 8.82
CA PHE A 53 -25.73 -6.59 7.39
C PHE A 53 -24.79 -7.76 7.06
N ALA A 54 -24.88 -8.30 5.85
CA ALA A 54 -23.98 -9.32 5.35
C ALA A 54 -23.06 -8.78 4.23
N PRO A 55 -21.89 -9.40 4.01
CA PRO A 55 -21.06 -9.08 2.85
C PRO A 55 -21.84 -9.22 1.53
N PHE A 56 -21.63 -8.26 0.61
CA PHE A 56 -22.32 -8.13 -0.68
C PHE A 56 -23.80 -7.75 -0.63
N GLU A 57 -24.36 -7.46 0.54
CA GLU A 57 -25.67 -6.82 0.61
C GLU A 57 -25.59 -5.35 0.18
N ASP A 58 -26.76 -4.77 -0.11
CA ASP A 58 -26.93 -3.38 -0.53
C ASP A 58 -26.68 -2.41 0.65
N TYR A 59 -25.44 -2.44 1.14
CA TYR A 59 -24.98 -1.65 2.27
C TYR A 59 -23.71 -0.88 1.96
N GLY A 60 -23.88 0.36 1.59
CA GLY A 60 -22.80 1.35 1.54
C GLY A 60 -21.67 1.02 0.59
N TYR A 61 -20.68 1.80 0.70
CA TYR A 61 -19.48 1.80 -0.12
C TYR A 61 -18.72 0.45 -0.09
N TRP A 62 -18.10 0.10 -1.25
CA TRP A 62 -17.31 -1.13 -1.40
C TRP A 62 -18.07 -2.44 -1.27
N THR A 63 -19.27 -2.50 -1.80
CA THR A 63 -20.03 -3.76 -1.90
C THR A 63 -19.28 -4.84 -2.71
N ASN A 64 -18.37 -4.44 -3.58
CA ASN A 64 -17.58 -5.29 -4.48
C ASN A 64 -16.20 -5.69 -3.92
N LYS A 65 -15.99 -5.63 -2.62
CA LYS A 65 -14.72 -6.03 -1.99
C LYS A 65 -14.80 -7.41 -1.35
N ALA A 66 -13.64 -8.06 -1.27
CA ALA A 66 -13.51 -9.39 -0.69
C ALA A 66 -13.97 -9.42 0.78
N PRO A 67 -14.81 -10.40 1.18
CA PRO A 67 -15.52 -10.36 2.46
C PRO A 67 -14.62 -10.42 3.68
N LEU A 68 -13.51 -11.17 3.61
CA LEU A 68 -12.61 -11.33 4.75
C LEU A 68 -11.82 -10.07 5.09
N ALA A 69 -11.73 -9.10 4.17
CA ALA A 69 -11.16 -7.79 4.47
C ALA A 69 -11.94 -7.04 5.55
N PHE A 70 -13.24 -7.28 5.63
CA PHE A 70 -14.14 -6.71 6.64
C PHE A 70 -14.33 -7.65 7.83
N LEU A 71 -14.64 -8.91 7.57
CA LEU A 71 -15.03 -9.87 8.60
C LEU A 71 -13.90 -10.15 9.60
N ILE A 72 -12.64 -10.27 9.15
CA ILE A 72 -11.54 -10.55 10.09
C ILE A 72 -11.38 -9.41 11.10
N PRO A 73 -11.15 -8.14 10.71
CA PRO A 73 -11.05 -7.06 11.68
C PRO A 73 -12.39 -6.78 12.39
N GLY A 74 -13.53 -7.05 11.75
CA GLY A 74 -14.85 -6.91 12.37
C GLY A 74 -15.06 -7.85 13.55
N TYR A 75 -14.77 -9.13 13.40
CA TYR A 75 -14.87 -10.10 14.49
C TYR A 75 -13.84 -9.82 15.61
N ILE A 76 -12.66 -9.31 15.28
CA ILE A 76 -11.70 -8.89 16.29
C ILE A 76 -12.31 -7.79 17.17
N GLN A 77 -12.93 -6.79 16.56
CA GLN A 77 -13.60 -5.71 17.29
C GLN A 77 -14.82 -6.22 18.08
N TYR A 78 -15.59 -7.12 17.50
CA TYR A 78 -16.76 -7.71 18.15
C TYR A 78 -16.39 -8.48 19.44
N TRP A 79 -15.23 -9.18 19.43
CA TRP A 79 -14.79 -9.99 20.58
C TRP A 79 -13.95 -9.22 21.60
N PHE A 80 -13.17 -8.24 21.17
CA PHE A 80 -12.20 -7.54 22.02
C PHE A 80 -12.57 -6.09 22.33
N GLY A 81 -13.63 -5.58 21.75
CA GLY A 81 -14.10 -4.21 21.87
C GLY A 81 -13.97 -3.44 20.55
N ALA A 82 -14.98 -2.61 20.27
CA ALA A 82 -14.99 -1.74 19.11
C ALA A 82 -14.04 -0.55 19.35
N GLY A 83 -13.14 -0.30 18.41
CA GLY A 83 -12.26 0.85 18.51
C GLY A 83 -11.04 0.77 17.60
N LEU A 84 -10.46 1.92 17.33
CA LEU A 84 -9.25 2.02 16.50
C LEU A 84 -8.02 1.41 17.23
N ARG A 85 -7.99 1.47 18.56
CA ARG A 85 -6.91 0.94 19.39
C ARG A 85 -6.82 -0.58 19.26
N GLU A 86 -7.93 -1.27 19.47
CA GLU A 86 -8.05 -2.74 19.42
C GLU A 86 -7.68 -3.23 18.02
N ALA A 87 -8.19 -2.56 16.99
CA ALA A 87 -7.90 -2.87 15.60
C ALA A 87 -6.42 -2.69 15.25
N ARG A 88 -5.78 -1.62 15.68
CA ARG A 88 -4.34 -1.38 15.43
C ARG A 88 -3.46 -2.32 16.24
N TYR A 89 -3.82 -2.67 17.46
CA TYR A 89 -3.06 -3.65 18.23
C TYR A 89 -3.15 -5.05 17.63
N PHE A 90 -4.30 -5.42 17.07
CA PHE A 90 -4.40 -6.62 16.24
C PHE A 90 -3.50 -6.51 15.00
N ALA A 91 -3.50 -5.39 14.29
CA ALA A 91 -2.62 -5.18 13.14
C ALA A 91 -1.13 -5.28 13.51
N LEU A 92 -0.72 -4.76 14.67
CA LEU A 92 0.64 -4.93 15.21
C LEU A 92 0.97 -6.41 15.46
N ALA A 93 0.07 -7.17 16.07
CA ALA A 93 0.28 -8.61 16.32
C ALA A 93 0.48 -9.36 14.99
N ILE A 94 -0.35 -9.06 13.98
CA ILE A 94 -0.22 -9.61 12.62
C ILE A 94 1.10 -9.20 11.96
N SER A 95 1.51 -7.94 12.12
CA SER A 95 2.76 -7.40 11.59
C SER A 95 3.99 -8.10 12.22
N PHE A 96 3.97 -8.35 13.51
CA PHE A 96 5.05 -9.06 14.20
C PHE A 96 5.09 -10.54 13.80
N LEU A 97 3.93 -11.17 13.63
CA LEU A 97 3.83 -12.53 13.11
C LEU A 97 4.38 -12.61 11.66
N MET A 98 4.05 -11.64 10.82
CA MET A 98 4.61 -11.51 9.47
C MET A 98 6.14 -11.39 9.53
N LEU A 99 6.67 -10.50 10.37
CA LEU A 99 8.11 -10.29 10.52
C LEU A 99 8.84 -11.58 10.93
N ALA A 100 8.28 -12.34 11.86
CA ALA A 100 8.81 -13.65 12.27
C ALA A 100 8.86 -14.65 11.09
N GLY A 101 7.81 -14.67 10.27
CA GLY A 101 7.76 -15.48 9.04
C GLY A 101 8.79 -15.03 8.00
N VAL A 102 8.93 -13.72 7.78
CA VAL A 102 9.95 -13.14 6.88
C VAL A 102 11.36 -13.50 7.35
N TRP A 103 11.65 -13.37 8.64
CA TRP A 103 12.93 -13.80 9.22
C TRP A 103 13.21 -15.28 8.95
N LYS A 104 12.22 -16.14 9.20
CA LYS A 104 12.33 -17.60 8.97
C LYS A 104 12.61 -17.94 7.50
N LEU A 105 11.90 -17.30 6.58
CA LEU A 105 12.09 -17.48 5.14
C LEU A 105 13.46 -16.98 4.68
N THR A 106 13.84 -15.78 5.09
CA THR A 106 15.11 -15.16 4.72
C THR A 106 16.29 -15.97 5.24
N ASN A 107 16.21 -16.45 6.49
CA ASN A 107 17.23 -17.33 7.05
C ASN A 107 17.34 -18.66 6.29
N ARG A 108 16.22 -19.20 5.80
CA ARG A 108 16.19 -20.43 4.99
C ARG A 108 16.78 -20.22 3.59
N LEU A 109 16.49 -19.10 2.95
CA LEU A 109 16.91 -18.80 1.58
C LEU A 109 18.34 -18.25 1.50
N GLY A 110 18.70 -17.35 2.40
CA GLY A 110 19.96 -16.59 2.36
C GLY A 110 20.89 -16.81 3.55
N GLY A 111 20.39 -17.41 4.64
CA GLY A 111 21.14 -17.58 5.89
C GLY A 111 21.04 -16.38 6.84
N LYS A 112 21.68 -16.49 8.00
CA LYS A 112 21.54 -15.55 9.13
C LYS A 112 21.91 -14.11 8.77
N ASN A 113 22.92 -13.90 7.93
CA ASN A 113 23.35 -12.55 7.52
C ASN A 113 22.23 -11.83 6.74
N TRP A 114 21.60 -12.51 5.79
CA TRP A 114 20.48 -11.96 5.03
C TRP A 114 19.25 -11.74 5.91
N ALA A 115 19.02 -12.63 6.87
CA ALA A 115 17.94 -12.44 7.84
C ALA A 115 18.16 -11.15 8.65
N ALA A 116 19.39 -10.89 9.14
CA ALA A 116 19.72 -9.65 9.83
C ALA A 116 19.51 -8.41 8.94
N VAL A 117 20.01 -8.43 7.69
CA VAL A 117 19.83 -7.32 6.74
C VAL A 117 18.35 -7.03 6.52
N VAL A 118 17.53 -8.06 6.28
CA VAL A 118 16.09 -7.87 6.03
C VAL A 118 15.35 -7.33 7.26
N MET A 119 15.72 -7.76 8.47
CA MET A 119 15.16 -7.21 9.70
C MET A 119 15.40 -5.70 9.81
N TRP A 120 16.61 -5.24 9.47
CA TRP A 120 16.95 -3.82 9.46
C TRP A 120 16.26 -3.07 8.31
N VAL A 121 16.09 -3.67 7.13
CA VAL A 121 15.29 -3.07 6.04
C VAL A 121 13.86 -2.79 6.50
N PHE A 122 13.22 -3.76 7.17
CA PHE A 122 11.88 -3.55 7.74
C PHE A 122 11.88 -2.47 8.82
N ALA A 123 12.86 -2.50 9.73
CA ALA A 123 12.94 -1.56 10.85
C ALA A 123 13.20 -0.12 10.42
N LEU A 124 13.99 0.09 9.35
CA LEU A 124 14.35 1.42 8.85
C LEU A 124 13.36 1.96 7.82
N SER A 125 12.51 1.12 7.24
CA SER A 125 11.51 1.55 6.26
C SER A 125 10.29 2.14 6.95
N ASP A 126 10.05 3.45 6.77
CA ASP A 126 8.83 4.11 7.26
C ASP A 126 7.57 3.52 6.66
N ALA A 127 7.60 3.16 5.37
CA ALA A 127 6.48 2.51 4.71
C ALA A 127 6.10 1.21 5.41
N ASN A 128 7.08 0.34 5.71
CA ASN A 128 6.80 -0.93 6.38
C ASN A 128 6.30 -0.72 7.82
N THR A 129 6.94 0.18 8.57
CA THR A 129 6.57 0.40 9.99
C THR A 129 5.25 1.13 10.13
N SER A 130 4.94 2.13 9.29
CA SER A 130 3.71 2.91 9.37
C SER A 130 2.50 2.16 8.82
N PHE A 131 2.59 1.56 7.61
CA PHE A 131 1.43 0.90 7.00
C PHE A 131 1.07 -0.43 7.66
N TYR A 132 2.07 -1.21 8.10
CA TYR A 132 1.77 -2.46 8.82
C TYR A 132 1.35 -2.24 10.28
N SER A 133 1.41 -1.01 10.80
CA SER A 133 0.86 -0.64 12.11
C SER A 133 -0.59 -0.13 12.04
N GLN A 134 -1.11 0.15 10.85
CA GLN A 134 -2.51 0.50 10.63
C GLN A 134 -3.36 -0.75 10.40
N ALA A 135 -4.63 -0.70 10.79
CA ALA A 135 -5.55 -1.84 10.66
C ALA A 135 -6.07 -1.99 9.21
N LEU A 136 -5.13 -2.15 8.29
CA LEU A 136 -5.38 -2.30 6.87
C LEU A 136 -5.27 -3.75 6.42
N SER A 137 -6.09 -4.14 5.44
CA SER A 137 -6.05 -5.49 4.85
C SER A 137 -4.70 -5.85 4.23
N GLN A 138 -3.84 -4.86 3.91
CA GLN A 138 -2.50 -5.05 3.38
C GLN A 138 -1.58 -5.81 4.34
N GLY A 139 -1.59 -5.45 5.63
CA GLY A 139 -0.81 -6.15 6.65
C GLY A 139 -1.25 -7.60 6.81
N LEU A 140 -2.57 -7.83 6.80
CA LEU A 140 -3.15 -9.16 6.89
C LEU A 140 -2.76 -10.04 5.69
N VAL A 141 -2.88 -9.51 4.47
CA VAL A 141 -2.49 -10.22 3.24
C VAL A 141 -0.98 -10.51 3.21
N ALA A 142 -0.13 -9.56 3.60
CA ALA A 142 1.32 -9.76 3.66
C ALA A 142 1.70 -10.83 4.68
N CYS A 143 1.00 -10.91 5.82
CA CYS A 143 1.17 -11.96 6.81
C CYS A 143 0.77 -13.34 6.23
N MET A 144 -0.42 -13.44 5.61
CA MET A 144 -0.89 -14.68 4.96
C MET A 144 0.08 -15.13 3.87
N LEU A 145 0.52 -14.21 2.99
CA LEU A 145 1.51 -14.48 1.96
C LEU A 145 2.81 -15.03 2.57
N THR A 146 3.30 -14.41 3.63
CA THR A 146 4.52 -14.84 4.31
C THR A 146 4.38 -16.26 4.84
N TRP A 147 3.30 -16.57 5.54
CA TRP A 147 3.13 -17.89 6.16
C TRP A 147 2.80 -18.99 5.16
N LEU A 148 2.05 -18.69 4.08
CA LEU A 148 1.90 -19.67 3.01
C LEU A 148 3.23 -19.99 2.33
N LEU A 149 4.13 -18.99 2.17
CA LEU A 149 5.48 -19.21 1.67
C LEU A 149 6.34 -20.02 2.66
N VAL A 150 6.20 -19.78 3.98
CA VAL A 150 6.83 -20.64 5.01
C VAL A 150 6.41 -22.09 4.86
N CYS A 151 5.15 -22.35 4.55
CA CYS A 151 4.60 -23.69 4.37
C CYS A 151 5.05 -24.35 3.07
N THR A 152 5.23 -23.60 1.99
CA THR A 152 5.37 -24.16 0.64
C THR A 152 6.79 -24.09 0.06
N LEU A 153 7.61 -23.07 0.43
CA LEU A 153 8.97 -22.97 -0.08
C LEU A 153 9.93 -23.95 0.60
N GLY A 154 10.78 -24.58 -0.18
CA GLY A 154 11.85 -25.48 0.28
C GLY A 154 11.84 -26.84 -0.44
N GLU A 155 12.82 -27.70 -0.16
CA GLU A 155 13.01 -28.95 -0.90
C GLU A 155 11.95 -30.01 -0.57
N LYS A 156 11.71 -30.21 0.72
CA LYS A 156 10.75 -31.22 1.21
C LYS A 156 9.81 -30.55 2.19
N ARG A 157 8.52 -30.56 1.89
CA ARG A 157 7.48 -30.07 2.77
C ARG A 157 6.48 -31.18 3.08
N PRO A 158 6.06 -31.32 4.35
CA PRO A 158 4.95 -32.22 4.69
C PRO A 158 3.70 -31.82 3.91
N LEU A 159 2.91 -32.81 3.49
CA LEU A 159 1.68 -32.58 2.75
C LEU A 159 0.70 -31.68 3.51
N SER A 160 0.64 -31.79 4.84
CA SER A 160 -0.18 -30.92 5.69
C SER A 160 0.21 -29.46 5.58
N GLN A 161 1.51 -29.12 5.50
CA GLN A 161 1.97 -27.76 5.27
C GLN A 161 1.58 -27.25 3.88
N ILE A 162 1.71 -28.10 2.86
CA ILE A 162 1.31 -27.75 1.48
C ILE A 162 -0.18 -27.44 1.43
N ILE A 163 -1.02 -28.29 2.02
CA ILE A 163 -2.48 -28.07 2.11
C ILE A 163 -2.77 -26.76 2.87
N LEU A 164 -2.16 -26.56 4.03
CA LEU A 164 -2.34 -25.32 4.80
C LEU A 164 -1.95 -24.08 3.99
N GLY A 165 -0.80 -24.10 3.30
CA GLY A 165 -0.38 -23.00 2.43
C GLY A 165 -1.36 -22.74 1.29
N SER A 166 -1.94 -23.82 0.72
CA SER A 166 -2.93 -23.73 -0.34
C SER A 166 -4.27 -23.15 0.15
N LEU A 167 -4.73 -23.54 1.33
CA LEU A 167 -5.91 -22.95 1.98
C LEU A 167 -5.69 -21.48 2.32
N LEU A 168 -4.52 -21.14 2.90
CA LEU A 168 -4.16 -19.74 3.18
C LEU A 168 -4.14 -18.88 1.91
N SER A 169 -3.78 -19.44 0.74
CA SER A 169 -3.81 -18.67 -0.51
C SER A 169 -5.23 -18.30 -0.94
N VAL A 170 -6.22 -19.15 -0.69
CA VAL A 170 -7.64 -18.83 -0.94
C VAL A 170 -8.16 -17.80 0.07
N VAL A 171 -7.85 -17.96 1.36
CA VAL A 171 -8.19 -16.98 2.39
C VAL A 171 -7.59 -15.61 2.04
N MET A 172 -6.35 -15.57 1.55
CA MET A 172 -5.69 -14.35 1.08
C MET A 172 -6.44 -13.71 -0.10
N VAL A 173 -6.91 -14.49 -1.08
CA VAL A 173 -7.73 -13.99 -2.19
C VAL A 173 -9.07 -13.46 -1.69
N MET A 174 -9.72 -14.16 -0.75
CA MET A 174 -10.98 -13.72 -0.13
C MET A 174 -10.79 -12.56 0.86
N THR A 175 -9.55 -12.18 1.16
CA THR A 175 -9.20 -10.93 1.85
C THR A 175 -8.94 -9.79 0.84
N ARG A 176 -8.29 -10.09 -0.29
CA ARG A 176 -8.01 -9.12 -1.36
C ARG A 176 -8.03 -9.84 -2.70
N GLN A 177 -9.09 -9.62 -3.48
CA GLN A 177 -9.32 -10.28 -4.77
C GLN A 177 -8.18 -10.11 -5.79
N ASN A 178 -7.43 -9.02 -5.70
CA ASN A 178 -6.28 -8.77 -6.56
C ASN A 178 -5.11 -9.76 -6.35
N MET A 179 -5.17 -10.60 -5.31
CA MET A 179 -4.21 -11.69 -5.11
C MET A 179 -4.55 -12.97 -5.90
N ILE A 180 -5.65 -12.97 -6.67
CA ILE A 180 -6.10 -14.15 -7.43
C ILE A 180 -5.03 -14.72 -8.36
N VAL A 181 -4.19 -13.88 -8.96
CA VAL A 181 -3.11 -14.30 -9.87
C VAL A 181 -2.06 -15.17 -9.15
N PHE A 182 -1.90 -14.97 -7.85
CA PHE A 182 -0.93 -15.73 -7.05
C PHE A 182 -1.39 -17.20 -6.87
N LEU A 183 -2.69 -17.46 -6.79
CA LEU A 183 -3.25 -18.80 -6.53
C LEU A 183 -2.82 -19.83 -7.59
N PRO A 184 -3.04 -19.64 -8.91
CA PRO A 184 -2.59 -20.58 -9.93
C PRO A 184 -1.06 -20.70 -9.97
N LEU A 185 -0.32 -19.62 -9.75
CA LEU A 185 1.14 -19.66 -9.71
C LEU A 185 1.66 -20.53 -8.56
N LEU A 186 1.02 -20.44 -7.38
CA LEU A 186 1.35 -21.31 -6.24
C LEU A 186 1.09 -22.78 -6.55
N VAL A 187 -0.07 -23.12 -7.12
CA VAL A 187 -0.42 -24.50 -7.49
C VAL A 187 0.60 -25.04 -8.50
N LEU A 188 0.93 -24.28 -9.54
CA LEU A 188 1.94 -24.66 -10.54
C LEU A 188 3.34 -24.85 -9.90
N TYR A 189 3.74 -23.97 -8.98
CA TYR A 189 4.99 -24.11 -8.24
C TYR A 189 5.00 -25.41 -7.42
N ILE A 190 3.91 -25.74 -6.74
CA ILE A 190 3.80 -26.97 -5.94
C ILE A 190 3.92 -28.21 -6.83
N PHE A 191 3.24 -28.25 -7.98
CA PHE A 191 3.44 -29.31 -8.97
C PHE A 191 4.90 -29.45 -9.41
N TRP A 192 5.53 -28.31 -9.71
CA TRP A 192 6.91 -28.29 -10.20
C TRP A 192 7.95 -28.66 -9.13
N GLN A 193 7.74 -28.25 -7.89
CA GLN A 193 8.69 -28.43 -6.80
C GLN A 193 8.47 -29.71 -6.00
N HIS A 194 7.21 -30.02 -5.66
CA HIS A 194 6.86 -31.10 -4.73
C HIS A 194 6.21 -32.32 -5.41
N GLY A 195 6.00 -32.26 -6.73
CA GLY A 195 5.51 -33.36 -7.56
C GLY A 195 4.00 -33.45 -7.65
N LYS A 196 3.54 -34.44 -8.47
CA LYS A 196 2.15 -34.56 -8.90
C LYS A 196 1.17 -34.72 -7.73
N GLN A 197 1.49 -35.57 -6.75
CA GLN A 197 0.60 -35.85 -5.62
C GLN A 197 0.35 -34.59 -4.78
N ALA A 198 1.42 -33.87 -4.42
CA ALA A 198 1.34 -32.62 -3.66
C ALA A 198 0.58 -31.55 -4.44
N GLY A 199 0.84 -31.43 -5.75
CA GLY A 199 0.13 -30.52 -6.64
C GLY A 199 -1.38 -30.80 -6.73
N MET A 200 -1.78 -32.07 -6.82
CA MET A 200 -3.19 -32.45 -6.83
C MET A 200 -3.90 -32.12 -5.51
N TRP A 201 -3.26 -32.37 -4.37
CA TRP A 201 -3.82 -31.97 -3.07
C TRP A 201 -3.90 -30.44 -2.91
N SER A 202 -2.90 -29.71 -3.40
CA SER A 202 -2.93 -28.24 -3.43
C SER A 202 -4.10 -27.73 -4.27
N LEU A 203 -4.27 -28.25 -5.48
CA LEU A 203 -5.36 -27.88 -6.37
C LEU A 203 -6.73 -28.23 -5.74
N ALA A 204 -6.89 -29.46 -5.25
CA ALA A 204 -8.14 -29.91 -4.66
C ALA A 204 -8.53 -29.05 -3.43
N SER A 205 -7.59 -28.85 -2.49
CA SER A 205 -7.87 -28.05 -1.27
C SER A 205 -8.18 -26.59 -1.60
N SER A 206 -7.44 -25.98 -2.54
CA SER A 206 -7.70 -24.61 -2.98
C SER A 206 -9.04 -24.49 -3.69
N ALA A 207 -9.34 -25.40 -4.64
CA ALA A 207 -10.59 -25.37 -5.38
C ALA A 207 -11.79 -25.59 -4.45
N THR A 208 -11.71 -26.56 -3.54
CA THR A 208 -12.79 -26.81 -2.57
C THR A 208 -13.10 -25.59 -1.72
N LEU A 209 -12.08 -24.95 -1.13
CA LEU A 209 -12.31 -23.78 -0.30
C LEU A 209 -12.79 -22.58 -1.13
N PHE A 210 -12.25 -22.39 -2.35
CA PHE A 210 -12.68 -21.33 -3.25
C PHE A 210 -14.15 -21.49 -3.66
N ILE A 211 -14.56 -22.70 -4.04
CA ILE A 211 -15.95 -23.03 -4.36
C ILE A 211 -16.85 -22.84 -3.14
N LEU A 212 -16.40 -23.22 -1.95
CA LEU A 212 -17.18 -23.04 -0.71
C LEU A 212 -17.48 -21.56 -0.45
N PHE A 213 -16.50 -20.65 -0.58
CA PHE A 213 -16.75 -19.22 -0.46
C PHE A 213 -17.74 -18.71 -1.50
N HIS A 214 -17.62 -19.20 -2.75
CA HIS A 214 -18.58 -18.82 -3.81
C HIS A 214 -19.99 -19.36 -3.55
N ALA A 215 -20.11 -20.56 -3.02
CA ALA A 215 -21.41 -21.13 -2.68
C ALA A 215 -22.09 -20.38 -1.52
N ILE A 216 -21.31 -19.95 -0.50
CA ILE A 216 -21.83 -19.19 0.66
C ILE A 216 -22.40 -17.83 0.22
N TYR A 217 -21.72 -17.13 -0.68
CA TYR A 217 -22.08 -15.77 -1.08
C TYR A 217 -22.71 -15.67 -2.48
N TRP A 218 -23.17 -16.79 -3.04
CA TRP A 218 -23.83 -16.81 -4.34
C TRP A 218 -25.21 -16.15 -4.30
N PRO A 219 -25.63 -15.36 -5.34
CA PRO A 219 -24.85 -14.95 -6.54
C PRO A 219 -24.02 -13.67 -6.33
N ASN A 220 -24.18 -12.98 -5.21
CA ASN A 220 -23.65 -11.64 -4.97
C ASN A 220 -22.12 -11.57 -5.01
N ILE A 221 -21.42 -12.68 -4.75
CA ILE A 221 -19.95 -12.76 -4.87
C ILE A 221 -19.45 -12.43 -6.29
N MET A 222 -20.33 -12.49 -7.31
CA MET A 222 -19.98 -12.11 -8.68
C MET A 222 -19.62 -10.65 -8.81
N GLN A 223 -20.05 -9.77 -7.89
CA GLN A 223 -19.59 -8.37 -7.80
C GLN A 223 -18.06 -8.28 -7.67
N LEU A 224 -17.43 -9.25 -7.00
CA LEU A 224 -15.99 -9.31 -6.80
C LEU A 224 -15.21 -9.44 -8.13
N TRP A 225 -15.77 -10.15 -9.09
CA TRP A 225 -15.14 -10.49 -10.36
C TRP A 225 -15.60 -9.63 -11.52
N SER A 226 -16.77 -9.03 -11.42
CA SER A 226 -17.39 -8.25 -12.50
C SER A 226 -16.50 -7.17 -13.08
N LEU A 227 -15.70 -6.48 -12.26
CA LEU A 227 -14.76 -5.43 -12.68
C LEU A 227 -13.51 -5.96 -13.41
N TRP A 228 -13.17 -7.23 -13.21
CA TRP A 228 -11.95 -7.83 -13.76
C TRP A 228 -12.18 -8.53 -15.10
N LEU A 229 -13.43 -8.88 -15.37
CA LEU A 229 -13.81 -9.61 -16.56
C LEU A 229 -14.33 -8.63 -17.64
N PRO A 230 -13.85 -8.71 -18.89
CA PRO A 230 -14.29 -7.85 -19.98
C PRO A 230 -15.81 -7.94 -20.19
N GLU A 231 -16.48 -6.79 -20.30
CA GLU A 231 -17.93 -6.71 -20.49
C GLU A 231 -18.40 -7.46 -21.76
N SER A 232 -17.63 -7.32 -22.84
CA SER A 232 -17.92 -8.00 -24.11
C SER A 232 -17.95 -9.53 -24.02
N LEU A 233 -17.20 -10.11 -23.08
CA LEU A 233 -17.12 -11.56 -22.88
C LEU A 233 -18.07 -12.06 -21.79
N THR A 234 -18.54 -11.16 -20.92
CA THR A 234 -19.34 -11.52 -19.74
C THR A 234 -20.55 -10.60 -19.54
N PRO A 235 -21.43 -10.44 -20.57
CA PRO A 235 -22.59 -9.54 -20.46
C PRO A 235 -23.56 -9.94 -19.35
N PHE A 236 -23.61 -11.22 -18.97
CA PHE A 236 -24.43 -11.73 -17.86
C PHE A 236 -23.99 -11.21 -16.47
N LEU A 237 -22.81 -10.56 -16.38
CA LEU A 237 -22.32 -9.93 -15.16
C LEU A 237 -22.68 -8.43 -15.08
N ASN A 238 -23.42 -7.88 -16.04
CA ASN A 238 -23.68 -6.44 -16.06
C ASN A 238 -24.49 -5.97 -14.83
N ASP A 239 -25.37 -6.84 -14.30
CA ASP A 239 -26.12 -6.55 -13.07
C ASP A 239 -25.21 -6.47 -11.81
N PHE A 240 -24.00 -6.98 -11.90
CA PHE A 240 -23.00 -6.96 -10.84
C PHE A 240 -21.91 -5.89 -11.06
N ARG A 241 -22.01 -5.06 -12.11
CA ARG A 241 -21.03 -4.03 -12.45
C ARG A 241 -21.47 -2.66 -11.99
N PRO A 242 -20.79 -2.05 -11.02
CA PRO A 242 -21.11 -0.67 -10.64
C PRO A 242 -20.90 0.31 -11.80
N LEU A 243 -19.91 0.11 -12.65
CA LEU A 243 -19.57 1.02 -13.77
C LEU A 243 -20.67 1.10 -14.84
N ALA A 244 -21.47 0.07 -15.06
CA ALA A 244 -22.60 0.09 -15.99
C ALA A 244 -23.70 1.07 -15.54
N VAL A 245 -23.65 1.50 -14.28
CA VAL A 245 -24.62 2.43 -13.67
C VAL A 245 -24.19 3.89 -13.79
N PHE A 246 -22.89 4.16 -14.03
CA PHE A 246 -22.32 5.49 -13.77
C PHE A 246 -22.26 6.42 -14.96
N GLY A 247 -22.27 5.94 -16.18
CA GLY A 247 -22.00 6.83 -17.32
C GLY A 247 -20.77 7.71 -17.05
N TYR A 248 -19.70 7.12 -16.52
CA TYR A 248 -18.48 7.88 -16.31
C TYR A 248 -17.98 8.40 -17.66
N ASP A 249 -17.89 9.71 -17.79
CA ASP A 249 -16.97 10.31 -18.74
C ASP A 249 -15.60 9.78 -18.41
N THR A 250 -15.12 8.83 -19.21
CA THR A 250 -13.77 8.27 -19.06
C THR A 250 -12.80 9.39 -19.39
N PHE A 251 -12.26 10.04 -18.36
CA PHE A 251 -11.16 10.96 -18.55
C PHE A 251 -9.99 10.17 -19.15
N GLU A 252 -9.60 10.49 -20.37
CA GLU A 252 -8.42 9.90 -20.97
C GLU A 252 -7.18 10.29 -20.16
N ILE A 253 -6.58 9.30 -19.49
CA ILE A 253 -5.32 9.50 -18.79
C ILE A 253 -4.22 9.65 -19.82
N GLY A 254 -3.69 10.84 -19.98
CA GLY A 254 -2.58 11.12 -20.89
C GLY A 254 -1.32 10.31 -20.56
N ASN A 255 -0.50 10.00 -21.58
CA ASN A 255 0.74 9.24 -21.39
C ASN A 255 1.69 9.88 -20.37
N LEU A 256 1.71 11.20 -20.27
CA LEU A 256 2.52 11.93 -19.28
C LEU A 256 2.08 11.60 -17.85
N SER A 257 0.78 11.55 -17.57
CA SER A 257 0.24 11.19 -16.25
C SER A 257 0.61 9.76 -15.86
N ARG A 258 0.68 8.85 -16.83
CA ARG A 258 1.12 7.46 -16.61
C ARG A 258 2.59 7.39 -16.24
N ILE A 259 3.46 8.15 -16.92
CA ILE A 259 4.90 8.24 -16.58
C ILE A 259 5.10 8.84 -15.19
N GLN A 260 4.36 9.90 -14.85
CA GLN A 260 4.37 10.50 -13.52
C GLN A 260 3.94 9.51 -12.44
N SER A 261 2.94 8.71 -12.73
CA SER A 261 2.44 7.64 -11.87
C SER A 261 3.52 6.60 -11.54
N VAL A 262 4.31 6.19 -12.56
CA VAL A 262 5.44 5.28 -12.34
C VAL A 262 6.52 5.92 -11.46
N ALA A 263 6.84 7.20 -11.69
CA ALA A 263 7.83 7.94 -10.88
C ALA A 263 7.42 8.01 -9.40
N ILE A 264 6.13 8.27 -9.12
CA ILE A 264 5.59 8.26 -7.74
C ILE A 264 5.67 6.84 -7.14
N GLY A 265 5.34 5.81 -7.92
CA GLY A 265 5.49 4.42 -7.49
C GLY A 265 6.93 4.06 -7.12
N ILE A 266 7.91 4.52 -7.89
CA ILE A 266 9.34 4.34 -7.60
C ILE A 266 9.70 4.93 -6.25
N GLN A 267 9.23 6.13 -5.93
CA GLN A 267 9.55 6.77 -4.65
C GLN A 267 9.07 5.94 -3.44
N HIS A 268 7.82 5.50 -3.46
CA HIS A 268 7.25 4.77 -2.33
C HIS A 268 7.84 3.36 -2.17
N HIS A 269 8.26 2.74 -3.28
CA HIS A 269 8.69 1.34 -3.32
C HIS A 269 10.10 1.18 -3.88
N PHE A 270 10.93 2.23 -3.81
CA PHE A 270 12.27 2.29 -4.40
C PHE A 270 13.11 1.05 -4.09
N PHE A 271 13.20 0.67 -2.81
CA PHE A 271 14.00 -0.47 -2.38
C PHE A 271 13.61 -1.77 -3.10
N ILE A 272 12.31 -2.08 -3.10
CA ILE A 272 11.81 -3.33 -3.70
C ILE A 272 11.94 -3.30 -5.21
N LEU A 273 11.53 -2.21 -5.88
CA LEU A 273 11.56 -2.12 -7.34
C LEU A 273 12.98 -2.07 -7.89
N CYS A 274 13.85 -1.23 -7.31
CA CYS A 274 15.24 -1.12 -7.71
C CYS A 274 16.02 -2.42 -7.40
N GLY A 275 15.82 -2.99 -6.21
CA GLY A 275 16.42 -4.27 -5.82
C GLY A 275 15.97 -5.42 -6.70
N PHE A 276 14.69 -5.49 -7.03
CA PHE A 276 14.13 -6.51 -7.91
C PHE A 276 14.68 -6.38 -9.34
N ALA A 277 14.72 -5.19 -9.90
CA ALA A 277 15.31 -4.93 -11.22
C ALA A 277 16.78 -5.30 -11.26
N GLY A 278 17.57 -4.92 -10.22
CA GLY A 278 18.96 -5.31 -10.07
C GLY A 278 19.14 -6.83 -9.96
N ALA A 279 18.27 -7.51 -9.22
CA ALA A 279 18.29 -8.96 -9.08
C ALA A 279 17.95 -9.69 -10.40
N LEU A 280 17.04 -9.16 -11.22
CA LEU A 280 16.76 -9.68 -12.56
C LEU A 280 17.98 -9.53 -13.49
N ILE A 281 18.58 -8.35 -13.51
CA ILE A 281 19.75 -8.07 -14.36
C ILE A 281 20.93 -8.96 -13.97
N LEU A 282 21.17 -9.12 -12.67
CA LEU A 282 22.29 -9.88 -12.13
C LEU A 282 21.96 -11.36 -11.86
N PHE A 283 20.82 -11.86 -12.36
CA PHE A 283 20.33 -13.20 -12.10
C PHE A 283 21.39 -14.27 -12.39
N PRO A 284 21.70 -15.18 -11.43
CA PRO A 284 22.76 -16.17 -11.57
C PRO A 284 22.45 -17.17 -12.70
N SER A 285 23.51 -17.72 -13.32
CA SER A 285 23.36 -18.87 -14.20
C SER A 285 22.82 -20.08 -13.40
N LYS A 286 22.14 -20.99 -14.10
CA LYS A 286 21.52 -22.17 -13.44
C LYS A 286 22.54 -23.02 -12.64
N SER A 287 23.77 -23.05 -13.05
CA SER A 287 24.88 -23.78 -12.38
C SER A 287 25.33 -23.16 -11.05
N ASN A 288 25.03 -21.88 -10.82
CA ASN A 288 25.52 -21.15 -9.63
C ASN A 288 24.57 -21.30 -8.43
N TRP A 289 23.39 -21.90 -8.62
CA TRP A 289 22.43 -22.09 -7.55
C TRP A 289 22.84 -23.22 -6.62
N LYS A 290 22.78 -23.00 -5.31
CA LYS A 290 23.12 -24.00 -4.28
C LYS A 290 22.23 -25.26 -4.36
N SER A 291 20.97 -25.10 -4.80
CA SER A 291 20.09 -26.22 -5.07
C SER A 291 19.06 -25.88 -6.15
N GLN A 292 18.54 -26.92 -6.81
CA GLN A 292 17.47 -26.76 -7.79
C GLN A 292 16.19 -26.21 -7.15
N SER A 293 15.94 -26.52 -5.88
CA SER A 293 14.82 -26.00 -5.13
C SER A 293 14.89 -24.49 -4.94
N GLN A 294 16.07 -23.94 -4.64
CA GLN A 294 16.28 -22.49 -4.52
C GLN A 294 16.08 -21.79 -5.87
N PHE A 295 16.56 -22.37 -6.97
CA PHE A 295 16.31 -21.85 -8.31
C PHE A 295 14.81 -21.78 -8.63
N LYS A 296 14.06 -22.90 -8.38
CA LYS A 296 12.61 -22.94 -8.60
C LYS A 296 11.87 -21.93 -7.73
N ALA A 297 12.25 -21.81 -6.45
CA ALA A 297 11.68 -20.83 -5.53
C ALA A 297 11.91 -19.39 -6.02
N ALA A 298 13.11 -19.07 -6.50
CA ALA A 298 13.40 -17.75 -7.04
C ALA A 298 12.56 -17.45 -8.29
N ILE A 299 12.44 -18.39 -9.23
CA ILE A 299 11.57 -18.22 -10.40
C ILE A 299 10.10 -17.98 -9.98
N PHE A 300 9.59 -18.77 -9.05
CA PHE A 300 8.23 -18.62 -8.54
C PHE A 300 8.01 -17.26 -7.88
N LEU A 301 8.91 -16.82 -7.00
CA LEU A 301 8.85 -15.52 -6.33
C LEU A 301 8.94 -14.36 -7.33
N GLY A 302 9.85 -14.46 -8.31
CA GLY A 302 9.99 -13.46 -9.36
C GLY A 302 8.76 -13.35 -10.24
N LEU A 303 8.22 -14.47 -10.71
CA LEU A 303 6.97 -14.50 -11.50
C LEU A 303 5.78 -13.98 -10.70
N SER A 304 5.67 -14.35 -9.42
CA SER A 304 4.60 -13.86 -8.54
C SER A 304 4.66 -12.34 -8.39
N PHE A 305 5.85 -11.80 -8.12
CA PHE A 305 6.02 -10.34 -7.99
C PHE A 305 5.73 -9.62 -9.30
N ILE A 306 6.28 -10.08 -10.44
CA ILE A 306 6.04 -9.47 -11.76
C ILE A 306 4.55 -9.51 -12.12
N SER A 307 3.90 -10.67 -11.96
CA SER A 307 2.48 -10.82 -12.34
C SER A 307 1.59 -9.91 -11.51
N LEU A 308 1.81 -9.82 -10.20
CA LEU A 308 1.07 -8.92 -9.32
C LEU A 308 1.37 -7.45 -9.64
N PHE A 309 2.63 -7.10 -9.89
CA PHE A 309 3.03 -5.75 -10.29
C PHE A 309 2.37 -5.33 -11.62
N LEU A 310 2.44 -6.19 -12.65
CA LEU A 310 1.83 -5.92 -13.94
C LEU A 310 0.31 -5.82 -13.86
N MET A 311 -0.33 -6.67 -13.07
CA MET A 311 -1.78 -6.61 -12.85
C MET A 311 -2.20 -5.30 -12.18
N HIS A 312 -1.47 -4.84 -11.16
CA HIS A 312 -1.75 -3.56 -10.52
C HIS A 312 -1.45 -2.37 -11.44
N THR A 313 -0.40 -2.46 -12.24
CA THR A 313 -0.08 -1.45 -13.27
C THR A 313 -1.20 -1.40 -14.30
N TRP A 314 -1.67 -2.55 -14.80
CA TRP A 314 -2.78 -2.63 -15.75
C TRP A 314 -4.06 -2.04 -15.15
N ALA A 315 -4.42 -2.39 -13.94
CA ALA A 315 -5.59 -1.84 -13.25
C ALA A 315 -5.50 -0.31 -13.11
N SER A 316 -4.31 0.25 -12.86
CA SER A 316 -4.13 1.71 -12.77
C SER A 316 -4.21 2.44 -14.11
N LEU A 317 -4.07 1.74 -15.24
CA LEU A 317 -4.22 2.35 -16.57
C LEU A 317 -5.68 2.64 -16.96
N PHE A 318 -6.63 1.91 -16.37
CA PHE A 318 -8.06 2.05 -16.64
C PHE A 318 -8.78 2.96 -15.65
N ASN A 319 -8.16 3.27 -14.52
CA ASN A 319 -8.70 4.16 -13.51
C ASN A 319 -7.98 5.50 -13.55
N GLN A 320 -8.68 6.57 -13.20
CA GLN A 320 -8.11 7.90 -13.00
C GLN A 320 -7.08 7.95 -11.86
N PHE A 321 -6.96 6.86 -11.11
CA PHE A 321 -6.09 6.74 -9.94
C PHE A 321 -4.83 5.96 -10.28
N CYS A 322 -3.69 6.52 -9.92
CA CYS A 322 -2.43 5.79 -9.90
C CYS A 322 -2.42 4.80 -8.72
N ILE A 323 -2.71 3.52 -8.96
CA ILE A 323 -2.62 2.50 -7.90
C ILE A 323 -1.19 2.38 -7.37
N GLN A 324 -0.17 2.58 -8.21
CA GLN A 324 1.23 2.56 -7.79
C GLN A 324 1.62 3.77 -6.95
N CYS A 325 0.91 4.90 -7.11
CA CYS A 325 1.11 6.11 -6.32
C CYS A 325 0.59 5.95 -4.89
N PHE A 326 -0.35 5.03 -4.68
CA PHE A 326 -0.88 4.75 -3.37
C PHE A 326 0.05 3.75 -2.67
N SER A 327 0.89 4.26 -1.80
CA SER A 327 1.94 3.48 -1.14
C SER A 327 1.50 2.15 -0.52
N PRO A 328 0.28 1.98 0.03
CA PRO A 328 -0.16 0.69 0.54
C PRO A 328 -0.31 -0.42 -0.51
N TYR A 329 -0.49 -0.10 -1.79
CA TYR A 329 -0.87 -1.13 -2.77
C TYR A 329 0.21 -2.17 -3.05
N GLN A 330 1.49 -1.84 -3.01
CA GLN A 330 2.54 -2.84 -3.20
C GLN A 330 2.86 -3.64 -1.92
N MET A 331 2.39 -3.18 -0.77
CA MET A 331 2.67 -3.84 0.52
C MET A 331 2.08 -5.26 0.61
N PHE A 332 1.02 -5.59 -0.15
CA PHE A 332 0.45 -6.95 -0.16
C PHE A 332 1.48 -8.02 -0.56
N TYR A 333 2.32 -7.71 -1.54
CA TYR A 333 3.18 -8.67 -2.23
C TYR A 333 4.67 -8.28 -2.25
N SER A 334 5.05 -7.16 -1.63
CA SER A 334 6.45 -6.72 -1.53
C SER A 334 7.36 -7.76 -0.89
N VAL A 335 6.81 -8.58 0.02
CA VAL A 335 7.52 -9.72 0.62
C VAL A 335 8.02 -10.70 -0.44
N ALA A 336 7.23 -11.01 -1.48
CA ALA A 336 7.67 -11.89 -2.57
C ALA A 336 8.86 -11.30 -3.33
N GLY A 337 8.82 -9.99 -3.64
CA GLY A 337 9.94 -9.28 -4.27
C GLY A 337 11.20 -9.27 -3.41
N LEU A 338 11.06 -9.02 -2.10
CA LEU A 338 12.17 -9.05 -1.15
C LEU A 338 12.83 -10.43 -1.07
N LEU A 339 12.03 -11.49 -0.95
CA LEU A 339 12.54 -12.87 -0.91
C LEU A 339 13.19 -13.28 -2.22
N PHE A 340 12.70 -12.77 -3.37
CA PHE A 340 13.37 -12.94 -4.66
C PHE A 340 14.77 -12.30 -4.65
N ILE A 341 14.89 -11.06 -4.21
CA ILE A 341 16.17 -10.34 -4.08
C ILE A 341 17.15 -11.14 -3.21
N VAL A 342 16.71 -11.60 -2.05
CA VAL A 342 17.52 -12.43 -1.14
C VAL A 342 17.92 -13.75 -1.81
N SER A 343 16.99 -14.42 -2.47
CA SER A 343 17.27 -15.70 -3.16
C SER A 343 18.33 -15.53 -4.24
N VAL A 344 18.27 -14.46 -5.03
CA VAL A 344 19.24 -14.19 -6.09
C VAL A 344 20.61 -13.90 -5.50
N PHE A 345 20.70 -12.92 -4.60
CA PHE A 345 22.01 -12.45 -4.13
C PHE A 345 22.71 -13.42 -3.18
N SER A 346 21.97 -14.29 -2.49
CA SER A 346 22.57 -15.33 -1.64
C SER A 346 23.18 -16.50 -2.43
N ASN A 347 22.85 -16.65 -3.71
CA ASN A 347 23.41 -17.67 -4.61
C ASN A 347 24.49 -17.12 -5.56
N GLY A 348 24.90 -15.87 -5.36
CA GLY A 348 25.88 -15.18 -6.20
C GLY A 348 25.21 -14.37 -7.30
N ILE A 349 26.01 -13.78 -8.15
CA ILE A 349 25.53 -12.95 -9.27
C ILE A 349 26.20 -13.37 -10.57
N SER A 350 25.54 -13.11 -11.69
CA SER A 350 26.15 -13.19 -13.01
C SER A 350 26.48 -11.77 -13.46
N ASP A 351 27.76 -11.40 -13.40
CA ASP A 351 28.26 -10.07 -13.76
C ASP A 351 28.99 -10.12 -15.10
N SER A 352 28.48 -9.38 -16.09
CA SER A 352 29.12 -9.17 -17.39
C SER A 352 29.14 -7.68 -17.71
N LYS A 353 29.96 -7.25 -18.68
CA LYS A 353 30.03 -5.85 -19.12
C LYS A 353 28.65 -5.31 -19.52
N ILE A 354 27.86 -6.10 -20.25
CA ILE A 354 26.51 -5.73 -20.70
C ILE A 354 25.57 -5.59 -19.50
N ARG A 355 25.56 -6.57 -18.60
CA ARG A 355 24.72 -6.55 -17.38
C ARG A 355 25.06 -5.38 -16.46
N ARG A 356 26.35 -5.06 -16.36
CA ARG A 356 26.83 -3.91 -15.59
C ARG A 356 26.37 -2.60 -16.22
N ALA A 357 26.48 -2.43 -17.53
CA ALA A 357 25.99 -1.26 -18.24
C ALA A 357 24.46 -1.11 -18.07
N LEU A 358 23.72 -2.20 -18.23
CA LEU A 358 22.26 -2.21 -18.02
C LEU A 358 21.89 -1.86 -16.57
N LEU A 359 22.60 -2.39 -15.59
CA LEU A 359 22.40 -2.05 -14.18
C LEU A 359 22.62 -0.54 -13.94
N ILE A 360 23.70 0.03 -14.47
CA ILE A 360 23.99 1.47 -14.34
C ILE A 360 22.83 2.30 -14.93
N VAL A 361 22.38 1.98 -16.13
CA VAL A 361 21.25 2.69 -16.77
C VAL A 361 19.99 2.60 -15.89
N VAL A 362 19.65 1.41 -15.42
CA VAL A 362 18.48 1.20 -14.57
C VAL A 362 18.59 1.97 -13.25
N LEU A 363 19.76 1.95 -12.59
CA LEU A 363 19.99 2.72 -11.36
C LEU A 363 19.82 4.24 -11.57
N LEU A 364 20.32 4.77 -12.69
CA LEU A 364 20.15 6.18 -13.03
C LEU A 364 18.69 6.53 -13.33
N LEU A 365 17.95 5.65 -14.02
CA LEU A 365 16.51 5.84 -14.22
C LEU A 365 15.72 5.83 -12.90
N PHE A 366 16.06 4.95 -11.97
CA PHE A 366 15.45 4.93 -10.64
C PHE A 366 15.80 6.19 -9.83
N ALA A 367 17.03 6.65 -9.91
CA ALA A 367 17.46 7.90 -9.25
C ALA A 367 16.75 9.12 -9.85
N ALA A 368 16.60 9.17 -11.17
CA ALA A 368 15.83 10.21 -11.87
C ALA A 368 14.34 10.18 -11.48
N GLY A 369 13.73 8.98 -11.41
CA GLY A 369 12.34 8.80 -10.99
C GLY A 369 12.12 9.27 -9.54
N LEU A 370 13.05 8.95 -8.64
CA LEU A 370 13.02 9.43 -7.26
C LEU A 370 13.15 10.95 -7.20
N GLY A 371 14.08 11.53 -7.97
CA GLY A 371 14.22 12.98 -8.07
C GLY A 371 12.94 13.65 -8.57
N SER A 372 12.34 13.14 -9.65
CA SER A 372 11.10 13.66 -10.23
C SER A 372 9.94 13.74 -9.21
N TYR A 373 9.87 12.82 -8.25
CA TYR A 373 8.87 12.87 -7.20
C TYR A 373 8.99 14.12 -6.31
N TYR A 374 10.22 14.52 -5.99
CA TYR A 374 10.48 15.69 -5.13
C TYR A 374 10.40 17.04 -5.84
N PHE A 375 9.76 17.12 -7.02
CA PHE A 375 9.71 18.31 -7.85
C PHE A 375 9.16 19.56 -7.14
N GLN A 376 8.23 19.42 -6.20
CA GLN A 376 7.68 20.53 -5.44
C GLN A 376 8.72 21.18 -4.51
N ARG A 377 9.70 20.41 -4.03
CA ARG A 377 10.74 20.89 -3.09
C ARG A 377 12.00 21.36 -3.80
N ILE A 378 12.43 20.64 -4.83
CA ILE A 378 13.71 20.90 -5.48
C ILE A 378 13.56 21.35 -6.94
N GLY A 379 12.36 21.32 -7.51
CA GLY A 379 12.16 21.56 -8.94
C GLY A 379 12.52 23.00 -9.34
N GLU A 380 12.09 24.01 -8.60
CA GLU A 380 12.43 25.41 -8.87
C GLU A 380 13.94 25.66 -8.76
N TRP A 381 14.55 25.15 -7.69
CA TRP A 381 16.00 25.23 -7.52
C TRP A 381 16.72 24.52 -8.68
N SER A 382 16.26 23.34 -9.09
CA SER A 382 16.86 22.58 -10.19
C SER A 382 16.77 23.32 -11.53
N LEU A 383 15.65 23.99 -11.80
CA LEU A 383 15.46 24.79 -12.99
C LEU A 383 16.42 25.98 -13.06
N ALA A 384 16.70 26.61 -11.93
CA ALA A 384 17.63 27.72 -11.84
C ALA A 384 19.11 27.27 -11.78
N ALA A 385 19.41 26.15 -11.09
CA ALA A 385 20.79 25.71 -10.85
C ALA A 385 21.45 25.05 -12.07
N ILE A 386 20.66 24.36 -12.93
CA ILE A 386 21.18 23.71 -14.14
C ILE A 386 21.27 24.76 -15.23
N GLN A 387 22.51 25.07 -15.64
CA GLN A 387 22.82 26.11 -16.61
C GLN A 387 23.43 25.49 -17.88
N PHE A 388 23.04 26.01 -19.03
CA PHE A 388 23.58 25.63 -20.34
C PHE A 388 24.31 26.82 -20.97
N PRO A 389 25.54 26.62 -21.49
CA PRO A 389 26.23 27.67 -22.22
C PRO A 389 25.47 28.03 -23.52
N ARG A 390 25.28 29.30 -23.76
CA ARG A 390 24.72 29.81 -25.00
C ARG A 390 25.49 31.03 -25.51
N VAL A 391 25.34 31.33 -26.76
CA VAL A 391 25.77 32.63 -27.33
C VAL A 391 24.49 33.46 -27.50
N ASP A 392 24.47 34.68 -26.96
CA ASP A 392 23.35 35.62 -27.12
C ASP A 392 23.34 36.29 -28.51
N ASP A 393 22.32 37.12 -28.77
CA ASP A 393 22.16 37.81 -30.04
C ASP A 393 23.26 38.86 -30.31
N ALA A 394 24.01 39.27 -29.29
CA ALA A 394 25.16 40.15 -29.35
C ALA A 394 26.48 39.39 -29.58
N GLY A 395 26.45 38.05 -29.72
CA GLY A 395 27.62 37.21 -29.86
C GLY A 395 28.42 36.96 -28.57
N GLN A 396 27.84 37.27 -27.42
CA GLN A 396 28.51 37.09 -26.13
C GLN A 396 28.17 35.71 -25.54
N PHE A 397 29.17 35.11 -24.85
CA PHE A 397 28.98 33.86 -24.11
C PHE A 397 28.16 34.14 -22.83
N THR A 398 26.97 33.52 -22.75
CA THR A 398 26.07 33.61 -21.61
C THR A 398 25.64 32.22 -21.17
N PHE A 399 24.85 32.13 -20.11
CA PHE A 399 24.25 30.88 -19.65
C PHE A 399 22.73 31.03 -19.62
N ALA A 400 22.04 30.03 -20.18
CA ALA A 400 20.60 29.90 -20.05
C ALA A 400 20.28 28.85 -19.00
N SER A 401 19.34 29.17 -18.09
CA SER A 401 18.85 28.19 -17.13
C SER A 401 18.06 27.07 -17.81
N LEU A 402 17.99 25.91 -17.19
CA LEU A 402 17.15 24.81 -17.69
C LEU A 402 15.69 25.28 -17.85
N GLY A 403 15.18 26.10 -16.93
CA GLY A 403 13.83 26.67 -17.00
C GLY A 403 13.62 27.50 -18.28
N GLU A 404 14.58 28.36 -18.64
CA GLU A 404 14.52 29.13 -19.90
C GLU A 404 14.53 28.20 -21.12
N VAL A 405 15.40 27.20 -21.15
CA VAL A 405 15.47 26.22 -22.26
C VAL A 405 14.15 25.48 -22.41
N LEU A 406 13.58 24.96 -21.33
CA LEU A 406 12.32 24.22 -21.35
C LEU A 406 11.11 25.10 -21.71
N THR A 407 11.15 26.39 -21.32
CA THR A 407 10.11 27.36 -21.69
C THR A 407 10.20 27.77 -23.16
N TYR A 408 11.36 28.26 -23.60
CA TYR A 408 11.48 28.87 -24.93
C TYR A 408 11.63 27.87 -26.06
N ILE A 409 12.25 26.71 -25.83
CA ILE A 409 12.47 25.71 -26.86
C ILE A 409 11.33 24.68 -26.92
N PHE A 410 10.86 24.24 -25.74
CA PHE A 410 9.89 23.12 -25.67
C PHE A 410 8.49 23.56 -25.26
N ASN A 411 8.28 24.82 -24.83
CA ASN A 411 7.00 25.37 -24.38
C ASN A 411 6.25 24.46 -23.38
N LEU A 412 6.97 23.91 -22.40
CA LEU A 412 6.41 22.97 -21.43
C LEU A 412 5.74 23.70 -20.27
N PRO A 413 4.64 23.18 -19.71
CA PRO A 413 4.03 23.67 -18.48
C PRO A 413 5.03 23.64 -17.31
N LEU A 414 4.96 24.64 -16.38
CA LEU A 414 5.89 24.80 -15.29
C LEU A 414 6.04 23.55 -14.41
N ASP A 415 4.95 22.84 -14.11
CA ASP A 415 4.99 21.60 -13.32
C ASP A 415 5.77 20.49 -14.01
N VAL A 416 5.68 20.41 -15.34
CA VAL A 416 6.46 19.46 -16.14
C VAL A 416 7.93 19.84 -16.12
N GLN A 417 8.25 21.13 -16.27
CA GLN A 417 9.61 21.64 -16.18
C GLN A 417 10.23 21.33 -14.80
N LYS A 418 9.50 21.61 -13.69
CA LYS A 418 9.95 21.28 -12.33
C LYS A 418 10.24 19.79 -12.17
N ARG A 419 9.40 18.91 -12.72
CA ARG A 419 9.62 17.45 -12.70
C ARG A 419 10.85 17.03 -13.48
N ILE A 420 11.08 17.62 -14.65
CA ILE A 420 12.28 17.35 -15.46
C ILE A 420 13.54 17.81 -14.72
N GLY A 421 13.55 19.05 -14.18
CA GLY A 421 14.67 19.56 -13.42
C GLY A 421 15.02 18.69 -12.21
N ALA A 422 13.99 18.31 -11.46
CA ALA A 422 14.14 17.42 -10.32
C ALA A 422 14.61 16.00 -10.71
N ALA A 423 14.15 15.46 -11.84
CA ALA A 423 14.62 14.18 -12.38
C ALA A 423 16.10 14.22 -12.76
N LEU A 424 16.53 15.29 -13.45
CA LEU A 424 17.96 15.51 -13.77
C LEU A 424 18.81 15.63 -12.53
N THR A 425 18.35 16.34 -11.51
CA THR A 425 19.03 16.40 -10.20
C THR A 425 19.16 15.01 -9.57
N GLY A 426 18.09 14.20 -9.58
CA GLY A 426 18.14 12.81 -9.13
C GLY A 426 19.15 11.97 -9.90
N ALA A 427 19.20 12.11 -11.23
CA ALA A 427 20.19 11.43 -12.08
C ALA A 427 21.62 11.86 -11.74
N LEU A 428 21.87 13.16 -11.52
CA LEU A 428 23.20 13.68 -11.10
C LEU A 428 23.61 13.10 -9.74
N VAL A 429 22.71 13.03 -8.77
CA VAL A 429 22.96 12.33 -7.49
C VAL A 429 23.27 10.87 -7.74
N GLY A 430 22.56 10.20 -8.63
CA GLY A 430 22.85 8.83 -9.06
C GLY A 430 24.25 8.67 -9.63
N ILE A 431 24.70 9.59 -10.49
CA ILE A 431 26.06 9.62 -11.03
C ILE A 431 27.10 9.78 -9.90
N LEU A 432 26.86 10.68 -8.95
CA LEU A 432 27.75 10.84 -7.79
C LEU A 432 27.83 9.56 -6.96
N LEU A 433 26.72 8.86 -6.74
CA LEU A 433 26.70 7.57 -6.06
C LEU A 433 27.50 6.48 -6.84
N LEU A 434 27.42 6.49 -8.17
CA LEU A 434 28.23 5.61 -9.01
C LEU A 434 29.73 5.91 -8.86
N ILE A 435 30.11 7.19 -8.86
CA ILE A 435 31.50 7.62 -8.64
C ILE A 435 31.98 7.19 -7.24
N VAL A 436 31.18 7.44 -6.20
CA VAL A 436 31.51 7.02 -4.83
C VAL A 436 31.67 5.49 -4.76
N SER A 437 30.74 4.74 -5.36
CA SER A 437 30.85 3.28 -5.43
C SER A 437 32.12 2.82 -6.15
N TRP A 438 32.47 3.46 -7.27
CA TRP A 438 33.70 3.17 -7.99
C TRP A 438 34.96 3.46 -7.16
N ILE A 439 34.99 4.59 -6.45
CA ILE A 439 36.09 4.96 -5.56
C ILE A 439 36.23 3.93 -4.44
N ILE A 440 35.14 3.62 -3.72
CA ILE A 440 35.13 2.61 -2.64
C ILE A 440 35.66 1.27 -3.16
N HIS A 441 35.19 0.84 -4.33
CA HIS A 441 35.59 -0.41 -4.94
C HIS A 441 37.07 -0.40 -5.31
N ARG A 442 37.57 0.68 -5.86
CA ARG A 442 38.98 0.85 -6.22
C ARG A 442 39.92 0.74 -5.00
N PHE A 443 39.53 1.41 -3.90
CA PHE A 443 40.30 1.34 -2.64
C PHE A 443 40.23 -0.05 -1.99
N ALA A 444 39.08 -0.71 -2.01
CA ALA A 444 38.89 -2.05 -1.47
C ALA A 444 39.69 -3.09 -2.26
N LEU A 445 39.80 -2.96 -3.59
CA LEU A 445 40.64 -3.82 -4.45
C LEU A 445 42.12 -3.72 -4.10
N ILE A 446 42.59 -2.49 -3.85
CA ILE A 446 44.03 -2.26 -3.52
C ILE A 446 44.37 -2.90 -2.18
N LYS A 447 43.46 -2.93 -1.22
CA LYS A 447 43.74 -3.34 0.16
C LYS A 447 43.48 -4.83 0.46
N ASN A 448 42.53 -5.51 -0.18
CA ASN A 448 42.01 -6.82 0.26
C ASN A 448 41.80 -7.88 -0.85
N GLY A 449 42.15 -7.63 -2.10
CA GLY A 449 41.89 -8.58 -3.20
C GLY A 449 40.42 -8.96 -3.44
N MET A 450 39.46 -8.21 -2.85
CA MET A 450 38.03 -8.47 -2.91
C MET A 450 37.37 -7.91 -4.18
N GLY A 451 37.98 -8.15 -5.35
CA GLY A 451 37.52 -7.59 -6.64
C GLY A 451 36.23 -8.17 -7.24
N GLN A 452 35.53 -9.07 -6.57
CA GLN A 452 34.57 -9.92 -7.27
C GLN A 452 33.12 -9.40 -7.37
N ASN A 453 32.69 -8.30 -6.72
CA ASN A 453 31.27 -7.91 -6.69
C ASN A 453 31.01 -6.40 -6.78
N ALA A 454 31.66 -5.70 -7.73
CA ALA A 454 31.43 -4.25 -7.92
C ALA A 454 29.97 -3.90 -8.18
N SER A 455 29.29 -4.68 -9.04
CA SER A 455 27.87 -4.45 -9.36
C SER A 455 26.97 -4.61 -8.16
N LEU A 456 27.23 -5.59 -7.30
CA LEU A 456 26.46 -5.79 -6.06
C LEU A 456 26.73 -4.68 -5.04
N ALA A 457 27.96 -4.23 -4.90
CA ALA A 457 28.33 -3.12 -4.01
C ALA A 457 27.64 -1.82 -4.45
N THR A 458 27.64 -1.54 -5.75
CA THR A 458 26.94 -0.39 -6.34
C THR A 458 25.43 -0.45 -6.07
N LEU A 459 24.82 -1.59 -6.35
CA LEU A 459 23.38 -1.78 -6.09
C LEU A 459 23.05 -1.59 -4.61
N ASN A 460 23.85 -2.20 -3.71
CA ASN A 460 23.63 -2.07 -2.26
C ASN A 460 23.74 -0.62 -1.78
N LEU A 461 24.63 0.19 -2.36
CA LEU A 461 24.73 1.62 -2.03
C LEU A 461 23.44 2.35 -2.43
N PHE A 462 22.91 2.10 -3.64
CA PHE A 462 21.64 2.68 -4.07
C PHE A 462 20.47 2.23 -3.20
N LEU A 463 20.41 0.94 -2.84
CA LEU A 463 19.37 0.42 -1.96
C LEU A 463 19.44 1.02 -0.56
N LEU A 464 20.64 1.19 0.00
CA LEU A 464 20.83 1.84 1.30
C LEU A 464 20.35 3.28 1.29
N VAL A 465 20.72 4.06 0.26
CA VAL A 465 20.26 5.42 0.07
C VAL A 465 18.73 5.45 -0.09
N GLY A 466 18.16 4.52 -0.87
CA GLY A 466 16.72 4.39 -1.08
C GLY A 466 15.93 3.96 0.17
N VAL A 467 16.56 3.37 1.19
CA VAL A 467 15.92 3.10 2.49
C VAL A 467 15.94 4.33 3.39
N ILE A 468 17.00 5.15 3.31
CA ILE A 468 17.21 6.28 4.22
C ILE A 468 16.51 7.56 3.73
N LEU A 469 16.56 7.85 2.42
CA LEU A 469 16.04 9.12 1.87
C LEU A 469 14.51 9.28 1.95
N PRO A 470 13.67 8.29 1.61
CA PRO A 470 12.22 8.45 1.67
C PRO A 470 11.69 8.82 3.05
N PRO A 471 12.16 8.22 4.16
CA PRO A 471 11.77 8.63 5.50
C PRO A 471 12.09 10.09 5.81
N ALA A 472 13.33 10.51 5.53
CA ALA A 472 13.77 11.86 5.81
C ALA A 472 12.97 12.93 5.02
N ALA A 473 12.56 12.58 3.80
CA ALA A 473 11.78 13.45 2.94
C ALA A 473 10.29 13.49 3.29
N ASN A 474 9.76 12.40 3.83
CA ASN A 474 8.35 12.25 4.19
C ASN A 474 8.06 12.59 5.67
N ALA A 475 9.07 12.83 6.48
CA ALA A 475 8.92 13.12 7.92
C ALA A 475 7.92 14.26 8.21
N GLY A 476 7.69 15.17 7.24
CA GLY A 476 6.67 16.22 7.34
C GLY A 476 5.27 15.82 6.82
N MET A 477 5.11 14.68 6.14
CA MET A 477 3.80 14.25 5.62
C MET A 477 2.96 13.47 6.64
N TYR A 478 3.60 12.82 7.59
CA TYR A 478 2.94 11.98 8.61
C TYR A 478 2.94 12.60 10.00
N ALA A 479 3.82 13.55 10.26
CA ALA A 479 3.83 14.32 11.48
C ALA A 479 2.91 15.54 11.34
N THR A 480 1.61 15.34 11.60
CA THR A 480 0.77 16.51 11.86
C THR A 480 1.11 17.04 13.25
N PRO A 481 1.28 18.36 13.41
CA PRO A 481 1.69 18.95 14.68
C PRO A 481 0.61 18.89 15.78
N CYS A 482 -0.48 18.21 15.54
CA CYS A 482 -1.69 18.37 16.32
C CYS A 482 -1.84 17.42 17.50
N SER A 483 -1.31 16.19 17.44
CA SER A 483 -1.41 15.25 18.56
C SER A 483 -0.27 14.24 18.53
N THR A 484 0.23 13.89 19.70
CA THR A 484 1.20 12.80 19.87
C THR A 484 0.54 11.43 19.97
N ASN A 485 -0.80 11.38 20.19
CA ASN A 485 -1.55 10.13 20.37
C ASN A 485 -2.93 10.21 19.69
N PHE A 486 -2.98 9.81 18.42
CA PHE A 486 -4.21 9.78 17.66
C PHE A 486 -5.21 8.72 18.12
N LEU A 487 -4.77 7.62 18.73
CA LEU A 487 -5.72 6.64 19.27
C LEU A 487 -6.61 7.28 20.34
N THR A 488 -6.00 7.99 21.28
CA THR A 488 -6.74 8.72 22.31
C THR A 488 -7.63 9.83 21.73
N TYR A 489 -7.14 10.51 20.68
CA TYR A 489 -7.94 11.52 19.96
C TYR A 489 -9.23 10.92 19.38
N TYR A 490 -9.12 9.82 18.60
CA TYR A 490 -10.30 9.17 17.98
C TYR A 490 -11.27 8.62 19.04
N GLU A 491 -10.74 8.06 20.11
CA GLU A 491 -11.50 7.54 21.24
C GLU A 491 -12.30 8.65 21.93
N GLN A 492 -11.65 9.74 22.32
CA GLN A 492 -12.29 10.89 22.98
C GLN A 492 -13.31 11.58 22.05
N ALA A 493 -12.95 11.83 20.79
CA ALA A 493 -13.85 12.46 19.84
C ALA A 493 -15.08 11.59 19.50
N GLY A 494 -14.87 10.28 19.36
CA GLY A 494 -15.97 9.35 19.10
C GLY A 494 -16.93 9.25 20.29
N HIS A 495 -16.43 9.16 21.52
CA HIS A 495 -17.27 9.17 22.72
C HIS A 495 -17.99 10.51 22.93
N ALA A 496 -17.32 11.65 22.70
CA ALA A 496 -17.96 12.95 22.78
C ALA A 496 -19.14 13.11 21.80
N LEU A 497 -19.00 12.54 20.59
CA LEU A 497 -20.10 12.49 19.62
C LEU A 497 -21.21 11.54 20.09
N ALA A 498 -20.87 10.37 20.62
CA ALA A 498 -21.84 9.40 21.14
C ALA A 498 -22.65 9.98 22.31
N ASP A 499 -21.99 10.67 23.24
CA ASP A 499 -22.65 11.30 24.41
C ASP A 499 -23.57 12.46 24.00
N ALA A 500 -23.29 13.13 22.88
CA ALA A 500 -24.08 14.26 22.38
C ALA A 500 -25.28 13.85 21.52
N ILE A 501 -25.33 12.61 21.02
CA ILE A 501 -26.36 12.10 20.11
C ILE A 501 -27.15 11.00 20.83
N PRO A 502 -28.48 11.15 21.01
CA PRO A 502 -29.30 10.11 21.62
C PRO A 502 -29.25 8.78 20.84
N PRO A 503 -29.38 7.64 21.55
CA PRO A 503 -29.51 6.33 20.91
C PRO A 503 -30.63 6.30 19.86
N ASP A 504 -30.49 5.43 18.84
CA ASP A 504 -31.42 5.25 17.73
C ASP A 504 -31.60 6.46 16.80
N SER A 505 -30.88 7.57 17.04
CA SER A 505 -30.91 8.74 16.17
C SER A 505 -30.37 8.42 14.77
N LEU A 506 -31.00 8.97 13.75
CA LEU A 506 -30.54 8.86 12.37
C LEU A 506 -29.62 10.05 12.04
N VAL A 507 -28.37 9.77 11.73
CA VAL A 507 -27.33 10.76 11.53
C VAL A 507 -26.97 10.92 10.07
N TYR A 508 -27.04 12.16 9.60
CA TYR A 508 -26.49 12.59 8.32
C TYR A 508 -24.98 12.87 8.48
N TRP A 509 -24.15 12.09 7.78
CA TRP A 509 -22.70 12.12 7.90
C TRP A 509 -22.03 12.84 6.72
N LYS A 510 -21.33 13.93 6.99
CA LYS A 510 -20.40 14.61 6.07
C LYS A 510 -19.03 14.84 6.70
N GLY A 511 -18.50 13.82 7.36
CA GLY A 511 -17.12 13.76 7.80
C GLY A 511 -16.15 13.44 6.67
N SER A 512 -14.86 13.74 6.84
CA SER A 512 -13.82 13.27 5.92
C SER A 512 -13.55 11.77 6.12
N GLY A 513 -12.88 11.14 5.15
CA GLY A 513 -12.44 9.75 5.30
C GLY A 513 -11.60 9.49 6.55
N ARG A 514 -10.89 10.49 7.07
CA ARG A 514 -10.12 10.39 8.32
C ARG A 514 -11.00 10.21 9.55
N HIS A 515 -12.21 10.77 9.55
CA HIS A 515 -13.11 10.74 10.70
C HIS A 515 -13.93 9.45 10.82
N ILE A 516 -13.96 8.59 9.80
CA ILE A 516 -14.77 7.36 9.82
C ILE A 516 -14.45 6.47 11.03
N ALA A 517 -13.20 6.47 11.49
CA ALA A 517 -12.81 5.70 12.67
C ALA A 517 -13.52 6.15 13.97
N MET A 518 -14.08 7.38 14.03
CA MET A 518 -14.87 7.84 15.18
C MET A 518 -16.20 7.10 15.29
N LEU A 519 -16.75 6.64 14.14
CA LEU A 519 -18.02 5.89 14.10
C LEU A 519 -17.96 4.57 14.86
N LEU A 520 -16.76 4.04 15.12
CA LEU A 520 -16.55 2.82 15.91
C LEU A 520 -16.99 2.97 17.38
N TYR A 521 -17.11 4.21 17.87
CA TYR A 521 -17.50 4.53 19.26
C TYR A 521 -18.95 4.97 19.38
N MET A 522 -19.72 4.94 18.27
CA MET A 522 -21.12 5.41 18.18
C MET A 522 -22.05 4.21 17.95
N ASP A 523 -22.09 3.29 18.92
CA ASP A 523 -22.71 1.97 18.79
C ASP A 523 -24.22 1.99 18.56
N ASP A 524 -24.93 2.95 19.15
CA ASP A 524 -26.39 3.04 19.15
C ASP A 524 -26.94 4.06 18.14
N VAL A 525 -26.12 4.51 17.20
CA VAL A 525 -26.47 5.55 16.23
C VAL A 525 -26.56 4.96 14.83
N ARG A 526 -27.59 5.35 14.08
CA ARG A 526 -27.81 4.91 12.70
C ARG A 526 -27.27 5.92 11.70
N PHE A 527 -26.58 5.44 10.67
CA PHE A 527 -26.04 6.25 9.58
C PHE A 527 -26.66 5.86 8.24
N PHE A 528 -26.61 6.76 7.27
CA PHE A 528 -26.86 6.43 5.88
C PHE A 528 -25.59 5.81 5.29
N PRO A 529 -25.57 4.51 5.00
CA PRO A 529 -24.34 3.80 4.67
C PRO A 529 -23.52 4.36 3.51
N PRO A 530 -24.15 4.83 2.39
CA PRO A 530 -23.41 5.43 1.28
C PRO A 530 -22.65 6.71 1.65
N GLN A 531 -23.09 7.44 2.68
CA GLN A 531 -22.46 8.69 3.12
C GLN A 531 -21.13 8.48 3.83
N ILE A 532 -20.84 7.30 4.40
CA ILE A 532 -19.62 7.04 5.16
C ILE A 532 -18.36 7.37 4.35
N THR A 533 -18.45 7.24 3.03
CA THR A 533 -17.38 7.58 2.09
C THR A 533 -17.84 8.59 1.05
N ALA A 534 -18.55 9.63 1.48
CA ALA A 534 -19.22 10.61 0.63
C ALA A 534 -18.40 11.15 -0.55
N GLY A 535 -17.08 11.40 -0.35
CA GLY A 535 -16.20 11.89 -1.42
C GLY A 535 -15.99 10.93 -2.58
N ALA A 536 -16.27 9.63 -2.41
CA ALA A 536 -16.07 8.59 -3.40
C ALA A 536 -17.38 7.86 -3.80
N GLY A 537 -18.48 8.11 -3.09
CA GLY A 537 -19.79 7.49 -3.34
C GLY A 537 -20.79 8.38 -4.06
N TYR A 538 -20.49 9.68 -4.21
CA TYR A 538 -21.40 10.63 -4.88
C TYR A 538 -21.31 10.53 -6.40
N VAL A 539 -22.47 10.53 -7.06
CA VAL A 539 -22.64 10.59 -8.52
C VAL A 539 -23.77 11.58 -8.86
N ARG A 540 -23.66 12.27 -10.00
CA ARG A 540 -24.62 13.33 -10.37
C ARG A 540 -26.02 12.84 -10.69
N ALA A 541 -26.13 11.64 -11.26
CA ALA A 541 -27.40 11.09 -11.73
C ALA A 541 -27.40 9.56 -11.65
N GLY A 542 -28.57 8.95 -11.65
CA GLY A 542 -28.77 7.51 -11.64
C GLY A 542 -30.05 7.16 -10.89
N ASP A 543 -30.54 5.94 -11.09
CA ASP A 543 -31.67 5.41 -10.35
C ASP A 543 -31.28 5.16 -8.88
N PRO A 544 -31.97 5.74 -7.87
CA PRO A 544 -31.62 5.62 -6.45
C PRO A 544 -31.47 4.19 -5.95
N GLU A 545 -32.38 3.28 -6.31
CA GLU A 545 -32.33 1.87 -5.88
C GLU A 545 -31.06 1.17 -6.41
N ARG A 546 -30.74 1.47 -7.67
CA ARG A 546 -29.56 0.91 -8.34
C ARG A 546 -28.26 1.48 -7.80
N LEU A 547 -28.24 2.77 -7.47
CA LEU A 547 -27.10 3.43 -6.82
C LEU A 547 -26.86 2.86 -5.43
N LEU A 548 -27.90 2.71 -4.62
CA LEU A 548 -27.81 2.18 -3.27
C LEU A 548 -27.18 0.79 -3.25
N ARG A 549 -27.54 -0.07 -4.21
CA ARG A 549 -26.98 -1.43 -4.36
C ARG A 549 -25.45 -1.44 -4.46
N PHE A 550 -24.87 -0.38 -5.02
CA PHE A 550 -23.41 -0.26 -5.16
C PHE A 550 -22.78 0.67 -4.11
N GLY A 551 -23.55 1.09 -3.13
CA GLY A 551 -23.07 1.98 -2.09
C GLY A 551 -22.85 3.42 -2.55
N LEU A 552 -23.70 3.89 -3.45
CA LEU A 552 -23.59 5.18 -4.09
C LEU A 552 -24.85 5.98 -3.88
N PHE A 553 -24.77 7.28 -4.12
CA PHE A 553 -25.90 8.20 -3.96
C PHE A 553 -25.78 9.42 -4.88
N ASN A 554 -26.92 10.06 -5.13
CA ASN A 554 -27.05 11.26 -5.92
C ASN A 554 -27.68 12.40 -5.11
N ASP A 555 -27.92 13.55 -5.75
CA ASP A 555 -28.53 14.73 -5.11
C ASP A 555 -29.93 14.45 -4.55
N GLU A 556 -30.73 13.62 -5.22
CA GLU A 556 -32.07 13.24 -4.78
C GLU A 556 -32.01 12.48 -3.44
N MET A 557 -31.15 11.47 -3.35
CA MET A 557 -30.94 10.69 -2.12
C MET A 557 -30.33 11.55 -1.01
N ASP A 558 -29.37 12.43 -1.34
CA ASP A 558 -28.76 13.35 -0.38
C ASP A 558 -29.81 14.28 0.23
N LEU A 559 -30.70 14.84 -0.60
CA LEU A 559 -31.81 15.69 -0.14
C LEU A 559 -32.77 14.92 0.78
N GLN A 560 -33.20 13.73 0.37
CA GLN A 560 -34.07 12.85 1.15
C GLN A 560 -33.47 12.52 2.52
N TRP A 561 -32.17 12.25 2.58
CA TRP A 561 -31.46 11.96 3.84
C TRP A 561 -31.38 13.19 4.74
N ARG A 562 -31.16 14.39 4.18
CA ARG A 562 -31.22 15.64 4.95
C ARG A 562 -32.62 15.88 5.55
N GLU A 563 -33.67 15.47 4.84
CA GLU A 563 -35.03 15.62 5.34
C GLU A 563 -35.39 14.61 6.42
N SER A 564 -34.81 13.42 6.40
CA SER A 564 -35.13 12.34 7.34
C SER A 564 -34.19 12.25 8.54
N ALA A 565 -33.02 12.87 8.50
CA ALA A 565 -32.02 12.81 9.58
C ALA A 565 -32.46 13.67 10.80
N ASP A 566 -32.11 13.17 11.99
CA ASP A 566 -32.28 13.85 13.27
C ASP A 566 -31.07 14.73 13.61
N TYR A 567 -29.87 14.24 13.33
CA TYR A 567 -28.58 14.88 13.61
C TYR A 567 -27.71 14.96 12.37
N PHE A 568 -26.78 15.94 12.35
CA PHE A 568 -25.91 16.24 11.22
C PHE A 568 -24.50 16.46 11.71
N ILE A 569 -23.55 15.64 11.23
CA ILE A 569 -22.12 15.78 11.51
C ILE A 569 -21.44 16.30 10.24
N ILE A 570 -20.91 17.51 10.31
CA ILE A 570 -20.35 18.24 9.17
C ILE A 570 -18.88 18.58 9.43
N TRP A 571 -17.99 18.24 8.52
CA TRP A 571 -16.57 18.60 8.57
C TRP A 571 -16.30 20.00 8.00
N LYS A 572 -15.54 20.82 8.74
CA LYS A 572 -15.16 22.18 8.34
C LYS A 572 -14.41 22.26 7.00
N GLY A 573 -13.64 21.24 6.65
CA GLY A 573 -12.84 21.19 5.41
C GLY A 573 -13.61 20.81 4.15
N TYR A 574 -14.91 20.49 4.26
CA TYR A 574 -15.76 20.36 3.07
C TYR A 574 -15.90 21.74 2.38
N PRO A 575 -16.03 21.79 1.03
CA PRO A 575 -16.21 23.07 0.34
C PRO A 575 -17.22 23.92 1.07
N ASN A 576 -16.85 25.14 1.40
CA ASN A 576 -17.48 26.09 2.35
C ASN A 576 -19.01 26.29 2.25
N THR A 577 -19.68 25.72 1.27
CA THR A 577 -21.12 25.81 1.05
C THR A 577 -21.91 25.01 2.08
N ASP A 578 -21.57 23.75 2.34
CA ASP A 578 -22.42 22.89 3.18
C ASP A 578 -22.46 23.35 4.65
N LEU A 579 -21.34 23.70 5.26
CA LEU A 579 -21.33 24.17 6.64
C LEU A 579 -22.11 25.48 6.83
N LYS A 580 -21.96 26.42 5.88
CA LYS A 580 -22.70 27.69 5.91
C LYS A 580 -24.20 27.48 5.75
N ASP A 581 -24.62 26.53 4.94
CA ASP A 581 -26.02 26.17 4.77
C ASP A 581 -26.63 25.73 6.10
N PHE A 582 -25.95 24.88 6.84
CA PHE A 582 -26.40 24.44 8.18
C PHE A 582 -26.36 25.57 9.22
N GLN A 583 -25.35 26.44 9.18
CA GLN A 583 -25.22 27.56 10.12
C GLN A 583 -26.26 28.66 9.90
N ASN A 584 -26.71 28.88 8.67
CA ASN A 584 -27.60 29.97 8.29
C ASN A 584 -29.09 29.54 8.21
N ASP A 585 -29.37 28.23 8.27
CA ASP A 585 -30.73 27.71 8.16
C ASP A 585 -31.34 27.50 9.56
N ALA A 586 -32.42 28.22 9.84
CA ALA A 586 -33.12 28.16 11.12
C ALA A 586 -33.68 26.77 11.49
N ARG A 587 -33.72 25.83 10.55
CA ARG A 587 -34.13 24.44 10.79
C ARG A 587 -33.10 23.65 11.60
N TYR A 588 -31.85 24.11 11.63
CA TYR A 588 -30.77 23.41 12.30
C TYR A 588 -30.29 24.20 13.52
N GLU A 589 -30.05 23.49 14.60
CA GLU A 589 -29.55 24.04 15.85
C GLU A 589 -28.16 23.43 16.15
N PRO A 590 -27.10 24.26 16.37
CA PRO A 590 -25.81 23.74 16.74
C PRO A 590 -25.88 23.06 18.12
N VAL A 591 -25.34 21.85 18.20
CA VAL A 591 -25.23 21.10 19.44
C VAL A 591 -23.79 21.23 19.95
N PRO A 592 -23.58 21.81 21.13
CA PRO A 592 -22.24 21.87 21.70
C PRO A 592 -21.79 20.47 22.11
N PHE A 593 -20.60 20.07 21.70
CA PHE A 593 -19.92 18.88 22.17
C PHE A 593 -18.44 19.22 22.40
N ASP A 594 -17.81 18.55 23.37
CA ASP A 594 -16.48 18.94 23.81
C ASP A 594 -15.38 18.49 22.83
N MET A 595 -15.27 19.25 21.74
CA MET A 595 -14.16 19.15 20.78
C MET A 595 -13.09 20.23 20.99
N GLU A 596 -13.30 21.22 21.88
CA GLU A 596 -12.38 22.35 22.01
C GLU A 596 -10.97 21.94 22.44
N ASN A 597 -10.87 20.90 23.29
CA ASN A 597 -9.58 20.29 23.66
C ASN A 597 -8.97 19.43 22.54
N LEU A 598 -9.77 19.02 21.55
CA LEU A 598 -9.39 18.22 20.40
C LEU A 598 -9.10 19.12 19.18
N ALA A 599 -9.49 20.40 19.21
CA ALA A 599 -9.33 21.38 18.13
C ALA A 599 -7.88 21.82 17.87
N GLN A 600 -6.89 21.17 18.48
CA GLN A 600 -5.47 21.40 18.14
C GLN A 600 -5.14 20.96 16.71
N CYS A 601 -6.02 20.18 16.07
CA CYS A 601 -5.95 19.85 14.64
C CYS A 601 -6.98 20.68 13.87
N GLU A 602 -6.64 21.19 12.71
CA GLU A 602 -7.56 21.96 11.83
C GLU A 602 -8.80 21.17 11.35
N ASP A 603 -8.92 19.90 11.72
CA ASP A 603 -9.99 18.97 11.33
C ASP A 603 -11.18 19.05 12.31
N VAL A 604 -11.88 20.18 12.32
CA VAL A 604 -13.03 20.41 13.22
C VAL A 604 -14.32 19.82 12.61
N LEU A 605 -15.03 19.01 13.41
CA LEU A 605 -16.40 18.57 13.14
C LEU A 605 -17.38 19.50 13.84
N TYR A 606 -18.52 19.72 13.21
CA TYR A 606 -19.66 20.43 13.77
C TYR A 606 -20.85 19.49 13.87
N LEU A 607 -21.56 19.57 14.97
CA LEU A 607 -22.78 18.80 15.22
C LEU A 607 -23.98 19.73 15.21
N PHE A 608 -25.01 19.36 14.46
CA PHE A 608 -26.29 20.07 14.42
C PHE A 608 -27.42 19.08 14.70
N ARG A 609 -28.51 19.59 15.29
CA ARG A 609 -29.77 18.90 15.47
C ARG A 609 -30.83 19.55 14.61
N LYS A 610 -31.74 18.76 14.03
CA LYS A 610 -32.95 19.28 13.38
C LYS A 610 -33.94 19.73 14.45
N ARG A 611 -34.55 20.91 14.25
CA ARG A 611 -35.58 21.46 15.13
C ARG A 611 -36.91 20.83 14.89
#